data_a5c33e313a51f9ed1991553bf7429a2f
#
_entry.id   a5c33e313a51f9ed1991553bf7429a2f
#
_cell.length_a   1.000
_cell.length_b   1.000
_cell.length_c   1.000
_cell.angle_alpha   90.00
_cell.angle_beta   90.00
_cell.angle_gamma   90.00
#
_symmetry.space_group_name_H-M   'P 1'
#
loop_
_entity.id
_entity.type
_entity.pdbx_description
1 polymer ?
#
loop_
_entity_poly.entity_id
_entity_poly.type
_entity_poly.pdbx_seq_one_letter_code
_entity_poly.pdbx_strand_id
1 'polypeptide(L)'
;DIWFSFYNLIVMNYVFFDIECANCIHGEGKICSFGFVKTDENFNVIQEHDLLRNPDAPFLLGNAKTGKGITLAYPLFRFRESPIFPHYYKQIRKLLTDPDTLCFGFAVNQDASFISYSCARYHLPYIDFKFFDIQEFEKRLFHRKNASGLQSLIEQYGEGAFTYHRSEDDALRTREVFKHRV
;
A
#
# COMPACT_ATOMS: atom_id res chain seq x y z
N ASP A 1 0.50 -22.13 -44.78
CA ASP A 1 1.51 -21.54 -43.92
C ASP A 1 0.81 -20.68 -42.87
N ILE A 2 0.50 -21.31 -41.76
CA ILE A 2 -0.25 -20.69 -40.66
C ILE A 2 0.75 -20.21 -39.64
N TRP A 3 1.13 -18.95 -39.71
CA TRP A 3 1.81 -18.24 -38.63
C TRP A 3 0.77 -17.81 -37.60
N PHE A 4 0.31 -18.73 -36.75
CA PHE A 4 -0.31 -18.36 -35.51
C PHE A 4 0.81 -17.97 -34.55
N SER A 5 1.17 -16.70 -34.58
CA SER A 5 1.91 -16.08 -33.50
C SER A 5 1.01 -16.11 -32.28
N PHE A 6 1.29 -17.04 -31.36
CA PHE A 6 0.77 -16.98 -30.00
C PHE A 6 1.40 -15.76 -29.35
N TYR A 7 0.77 -14.61 -29.49
CA TYR A 7 0.93 -13.57 -28.50
C TYR A 7 0.41 -14.18 -27.20
N ASN A 8 1.31 -14.63 -26.33
CA ASN A 8 0.99 -14.76 -24.93
C ASN A 8 0.49 -13.39 -24.51
N LEU A 9 -0.82 -13.20 -24.43
CA LEU A 9 -1.41 -12.09 -23.72
C LEU A 9 -0.89 -12.25 -22.28
N ILE A 10 0.13 -11.49 -21.93
CA ILE A 10 0.54 -11.35 -20.54
C ILE A 10 -0.62 -10.63 -19.89
N VAL A 11 -1.47 -11.39 -19.19
CA VAL A 11 -2.54 -10.82 -18.36
C VAL A 11 -1.84 -10.13 -17.20
N MET A 12 -1.78 -8.81 -17.26
CA MET A 12 -1.14 -8.00 -16.23
C MET A 12 -2.14 -7.71 -15.13
N ASN A 13 -1.83 -8.14 -13.91
CA ASN A 13 -2.58 -7.72 -12.74
C ASN A 13 -1.98 -6.45 -12.14
N TYR A 14 -2.79 -5.69 -11.42
CA TYR A 14 -2.34 -4.54 -10.66
C TYR A 14 -2.55 -4.79 -9.17
N VAL A 15 -1.59 -4.45 -8.35
CA VAL A 15 -1.69 -4.44 -6.89
C VAL A 15 -1.51 -3.03 -6.40
N PHE A 16 -2.52 -2.49 -5.77
CA PHE A 16 -2.49 -1.24 -5.03
C PHE A 16 -2.33 -1.58 -3.55
N PHE A 17 -1.39 -0.96 -2.87
CA PHE A 17 -1.17 -1.25 -1.45
C PHE A 17 -0.82 0.00 -0.65
N ASP A 18 -1.08 -0.08 0.63
CA ASP A 18 -0.79 0.94 1.63
C ASP A 18 -0.42 0.30 2.97
N ILE A 19 0.32 1.00 3.81
CA ILE A 19 0.83 0.50 5.09
C ILE A 19 0.53 1.47 6.22
N GLU A 20 -0.07 0.96 7.29
CA GLU A 20 -0.17 1.69 8.55
C GLU A 20 0.85 1.19 9.56
N CYS A 21 1.43 2.13 10.31
CA CYS A 21 2.43 1.85 11.34
C CYS A 21 1.96 2.25 12.72
N ALA A 22 2.26 1.42 13.72
CA ALA A 22 2.02 1.74 15.13
C ALA A 22 2.92 2.89 15.62
N ASN A 23 4.11 3.01 15.07
CA ASN A 23 5.03 4.12 15.25
C ASN A 23 6.07 4.13 14.13
N CYS A 24 6.82 5.25 14.03
CA CYS A 24 7.88 5.43 13.06
C CYS A 24 9.08 6.12 13.75
N ILE A 25 9.65 5.45 14.77
CA ILE A 25 10.78 5.97 15.52
C ILE A 25 12.05 5.82 14.66
N HIS A 26 12.82 6.89 14.52
CA HIS A 26 14.03 6.95 13.70
C HIS A 26 13.84 6.54 12.23
N GLY A 27 12.62 6.70 11.69
CA GLY A 27 12.29 6.27 10.32
C GLY A 27 11.96 4.79 10.20
N GLU A 28 11.99 4.04 11.28
CA GLU A 28 11.72 2.62 11.33
C GLU A 28 10.23 2.35 11.58
N GLY A 29 9.43 2.22 10.53
CA GLY A 29 8.00 1.93 10.65
C GLY A 29 7.75 0.55 11.28
N LYS A 30 6.98 0.55 12.36
CA LYS A 30 6.51 -0.69 13.00
C LYS A 30 5.14 -1.02 12.42
N ILE A 31 5.13 -1.78 11.34
CA ILE A 31 3.91 -2.08 10.57
C ILE A 31 2.85 -2.74 11.45
N CYS A 32 1.64 -2.19 11.45
CA CYS A 32 0.47 -2.78 12.11
C CYS A 32 -0.65 -3.17 11.11
N SER A 33 -0.66 -2.64 9.89
CA SER A 33 -1.54 -3.07 8.82
C SER A 33 -0.84 -3.02 7.46
N PHE A 34 -1.19 -3.95 6.58
CA PHE A 34 -0.85 -3.97 5.17
C PHE A 34 -2.14 -4.21 4.39
N GLY A 35 -2.69 -3.13 3.85
CA GLY A 35 -3.86 -3.18 2.99
C GLY A 35 -3.48 -3.34 1.53
N PHE A 36 -4.24 -4.12 0.79
CA PHE A 36 -4.06 -4.20 -0.64
C PHE A 36 -5.34 -4.51 -1.41
N VAL A 37 -5.37 -4.03 -2.63
CA VAL A 37 -6.39 -4.36 -3.64
C VAL A 37 -5.67 -4.88 -4.87
N LYS A 38 -5.95 -6.12 -5.26
CA LYS A 38 -5.47 -6.70 -6.52
C LYS A 38 -6.59 -6.64 -7.57
N THR A 39 -6.26 -6.21 -8.77
CA THR A 39 -7.20 -6.11 -9.90
C THR A 39 -6.67 -6.85 -11.12
N ASP A 40 -7.56 -7.12 -12.07
CA ASP A 40 -7.19 -7.46 -13.45
C ASP A 40 -6.75 -6.21 -14.25
N GLU A 41 -6.43 -6.39 -15.52
CA GLU A 41 -6.04 -5.32 -16.45
C GLU A 41 -7.15 -4.28 -16.72
N ASN A 42 -8.41 -4.60 -16.41
CA ASN A 42 -9.56 -3.71 -16.55
C ASN A 42 -9.94 -3.02 -15.22
N PHE A 43 -9.07 -3.11 -14.21
CA PHE A 43 -9.30 -2.61 -12.86
C PHE A 43 -10.47 -3.25 -12.10
N ASN A 44 -10.95 -4.42 -12.51
CA ASN A 44 -11.92 -5.17 -11.72
C ASN A 44 -11.21 -5.78 -10.51
N VAL A 45 -11.76 -5.57 -9.31
CA VAL A 45 -11.19 -6.12 -8.07
C VAL A 45 -11.33 -7.64 -8.07
N ILE A 46 -10.22 -8.35 -7.95
CA ILE A 46 -10.16 -9.81 -7.83
C ILE A 46 -9.76 -10.28 -6.43
N GLN A 47 -9.13 -9.41 -5.65
CA GLN A 47 -8.78 -9.67 -4.26
C GLN A 47 -8.58 -8.36 -3.51
N GLU A 48 -9.09 -8.28 -2.27
CA GLU A 48 -8.83 -7.17 -1.36
C GLU A 48 -8.69 -7.68 0.06
N HIS A 49 -7.75 -7.14 0.82
CA HIS A 49 -7.51 -7.52 2.22
C HIS A 49 -6.84 -6.40 3.00
N ASP A 50 -7.17 -6.34 4.26
CA ASP A 50 -6.43 -5.60 5.27
C ASP A 50 -5.77 -6.58 6.24
N LEU A 51 -4.47 -6.83 6.05
CA LEU A 51 -3.69 -7.76 6.86
C LEU A 51 -3.27 -7.08 8.16
N LEU A 52 -4.11 -7.16 9.17
CA LEU A 52 -3.80 -6.65 10.50
C LEU A 52 -2.70 -7.49 11.15
N ARG A 53 -1.80 -6.82 11.85
CA ARG A 53 -0.71 -7.50 12.55
C ARG A 53 -0.33 -6.83 13.86
N ASN A 54 0.20 -7.65 14.75
CA ASN A 54 0.86 -7.15 15.94
C ASN A 54 2.18 -6.49 15.52
N PRO A 55 2.36 -5.17 15.76
CA PRO A 55 3.61 -4.48 15.41
C PRO A 55 4.79 -4.90 16.30
N ASP A 56 4.53 -5.67 17.35
CA ASP A 56 5.53 -6.03 18.38
C ASP A 56 6.30 -4.79 18.87
N ALA A 57 5.54 -3.72 19.11
CA ALA A 57 6.02 -2.40 19.49
C ALA A 57 4.87 -1.56 20.09
N PRO A 58 5.17 -0.51 20.87
CA PRO A 58 4.16 0.40 21.37
C PRO A 58 3.51 1.21 20.25
N PHE A 59 2.22 1.52 20.41
CA PHE A 59 1.51 2.47 19.55
C PHE A 59 1.82 3.89 19.99
N LEU A 60 2.45 4.67 19.13
CA LEU A 60 2.79 6.08 19.32
C LEU A 60 2.22 6.88 18.14
N LEU A 61 0.91 7.05 18.13
CA LEU A 61 0.16 7.62 17.01
C LEU A 61 0.07 9.15 17.05
N GLY A 62 0.55 9.78 18.12
CA GLY A 62 0.56 11.23 18.30
C GLY A 62 1.83 11.89 17.81
N ASN A 63 1.71 13.07 17.20
CA ASN A 63 2.85 13.92 16.93
C ASN A 63 3.06 14.88 18.12
N ALA A 64 4.10 14.66 18.91
CA ALA A 64 4.41 15.45 20.10
C ALA A 64 4.60 16.97 19.83
N LYS A 65 4.98 17.34 18.58
CA LYS A 65 5.21 18.74 18.20
C LYS A 65 3.93 19.47 17.77
N THR A 66 2.99 18.75 17.15
CA THR A 66 1.77 19.37 16.59
C THR A 66 0.53 19.08 17.41
N GLY A 67 0.58 18.15 18.38
CA GLY A 67 -0.57 17.65 19.12
C GLY A 67 -1.57 16.87 18.27
N LYS A 68 -1.28 16.71 16.97
CA LYS A 68 -2.12 15.92 16.04
C LYS A 68 -1.68 14.48 16.08
N GLY A 69 -2.63 13.56 16.14
CA GLY A 69 -2.40 12.11 16.09
C GLY A 69 -3.03 11.49 14.84
N ILE A 70 -2.59 10.29 14.53
CA ILE A 70 -3.24 9.41 13.55
C ILE A 70 -4.22 8.55 14.31
N THR A 71 -5.45 8.44 13.81
CA THR A 71 -6.44 7.50 14.32
C THR A 71 -6.52 6.32 13.37
N LEU A 72 -6.10 5.14 13.82
CA LEU A 72 -6.23 3.92 13.04
C LEU A 72 -7.71 3.49 12.93
N ALA A 73 -8.06 2.88 11.81
CA ALA A 73 -9.44 2.45 11.53
C ALA A 73 -9.95 1.34 12.46
N TYR A 74 -9.04 0.59 13.07
CA TYR A 74 -9.40 -0.51 13.98
C TYR A 74 -8.97 -0.24 15.42
N PRO A 75 -9.70 -0.76 16.42
CA PRO A 75 -9.29 -0.72 17.81
C PRO A 75 -7.93 -1.40 18.03
N LEU A 76 -7.10 -0.84 18.90
CA LEU A 76 -5.72 -1.30 19.12
C LEU A 76 -5.61 -2.77 19.54
N PHE A 77 -6.62 -3.32 20.22
CA PHE A 77 -6.60 -4.72 20.63
C PHE A 77 -6.59 -5.67 19.41
N ARG A 78 -7.27 -5.31 18.30
CA ARG A 78 -7.29 -6.10 17.08
C ARG A 78 -5.89 -6.32 16.51
N PHE A 79 -5.07 -5.27 16.50
CA PHE A 79 -3.68 -5.38 16.08
C PHE A 79 -2.85 -6.26 17.04
N ARG A 80 -3.02 -6.06 18.36
CA ARG A 80 -2.26 -6.81 19.37
C ARG A 80 -2.57 -8.31 19.38
N GLU A 81 -3.78 -8.70 19.05
CA GLU A 81 -4.22 -10.09 18.94
C GLU A 81 -3.88 -10.74 17.59
N SER A 82 -3.47 -9.93 16.61
CA SER A 82 -3.08 -10.42 15.29
C SER A 82 -1.67 -11.02 15.31
N PRO A 83 -1.34 -11.90 14.35
CA PRO A 83 0.02 -12.42 14.20
C PRO A 83 1.04 -11.32 13.92
N ILE A 84 2.33 -11.56 14.24
CA ILE A 84 3.44 -10.67 13.88
C ILE A 84 3.80 -10.79 12.39
N PHE A 85 4.64 -9.88 11.88
CA PHE A 85 5.03 -9.79 10.46
C PHE A 85 5.48 -11.12 9.80
N PRO A 86 6.29 -11.99 10.44
CA PRO A 86 6.72 -13.24 9.83
C PRO A 86 5.60 -14.16 9.36
N HIS A 87 4.43 -14.10 10.02
CA HIS A 87 3.27 -14.90 9.62
C HIS A 87 2.78 -14.56 8.20
N TYR A 88 2.81 -13.28 7.85
CA TYR A 88 2.33 -12.79 6.55
C TYR A 88 3.43 -12.65 5.49
N TYR A 89 4.69 -12.83 5.86
CA TYR A 89 5.83 -12.59 4.98
C TYR A 89 5.73 -13.30 3.64
N LYS A 90 5.40 -14.59 3.62
CA LYS A 90 5.28 -15.37 2.38
C LYS A 90 4.18 -14.85 1.47
N GLN A 91 3.04 -14.45 2.05
CA GLN A 91 1.90 -13.89 1.33
C GLN A 91 2.26 -12.54 0.70
N ILE A 92 2.84 -11.64 1.48
CA ILE A 92 3.27 -10.31 1.02
C ILE A 92 4.34 -10.45 -0.06
N ARG A 93 5.35 -11.29 0.16
CA ARG A 93 6.39 -11.54 -0.82
C ARG A 93 5.80 -12.03 -2.13
N LYS A 94 4.95 -13.07 -2.10
CA LYS A 94 4.29 -13.61 -3.30
C LYS A 94 3.48 -12.54 -4.02
N LEU A 95 2.74 -11.70 -3.29
CA LEU A 95 1.92 -10.64 -3.86
C LEU A 95 2.77 -9.58 -4.59
N LEU A 96 3.86 -9.12 -3.95
CA LEU A 96 4.67 -8.02 -4.45
C LEU A 96 5.71 -8.43 -5.50
N THR A 97 6.10 -9.72 -5.56
CA THR A 97 7.12 -10.23 -6.49
C THR A 97 6.53 -11.12 -7.58
N ASP A 98 5.20 -11.17 -7.73
CA ASP A 98 4.54 -11.86 -8.84
C ASP A 98 4.95 -11.21 -10.17
N PRO A 99 5.59 -11.94 -11.12
CA PRO A 99 6.08 -11.38 -12.36
C PRO A 99 4.98 -10.81 -13.27
N ASP A 100 3.75 -11.29 -13.11
CA ASP A 100 2.59 -10.85 -13.88
C ASP A 100 1.81 -9.73 -13.15
N THR A 101 2.46 -9.05 -12.21
CA THR A 101 1.83 -8.03 -11.38
C THR A 101 2.66 -6.74 -11.35
N LEU A 102 1.99 -5.59 -11.54
CA LEU A 102 2.55 -4.26 -11.28
C LEU A 102 2.04 -3.74 -9.94
N CYS A 103 2.96 -3.27 -9.09
CA CYS A 103 2.63 -2.72 -7.78
C CYS A 103 2.56 -1.20 -7.81
N PHE A 104 1.55 -0.65 -7.14
CA PHE A 104 1.28 0.77 -7.02
C PHE A 104 0.99 1.14 -5.57
N GLY A 105 1.33 2.37 -5.20
CA GLY A 105 0.93 2.95 -3.93
C GLY A 105 0.92 4.47 -3.99
N PHE A 106 0.46 5.12 -2.95
CA PHE A 106 0.40 6.57 -2.84
C PHE A 106 1.41 7.05 -1.79
N ALA A 107 2.41 7.85 -2.20
CA ALA A 107 3.57 8.21 -1.37
C ALA A 107 4.35 6.97 -0.86
N VAL A 108 4.38 5.91 -1.65
CA VAL A 108 4.71 4.52 -1.29
C VAL A 108 6.19 4.26 -1.02
N ASN A 109 7.07 5.21 -1.31
CA ASN A 109 8.51 5.05 -1.06
C ASN A 109 8.83 4.73 0.41
N GLN A 110 8.07 5.33 1.34
CA GLN A 110 8.23 5.10 2.76
C GLN A 110 7.73 3.70 3.15
N ASP A 111 6.61 3.26 2.59
CA ASP A 111 6.02 1.94 2.81
C ASP A 111 6.96 0.82 2.38
N ALA A 112 7.60 0.97 1.22
CA ALA A 112 8.62 0.03 0.75
C ALA A 112 9.80 -0.08 1.73
N SER A 113 10.21 1.05 2.34
CA SER A 113 11.25 1.04 3.37
C SER A 113 10.80 0.34 4.66
N PHE A 114 9.53 0.46 5.05
CA PHE A 114 8.97 -0.22 6.21
C PHE A 114 8.93 -1.74 6.04
N ILE A 115 8.62 -2.22 4.82
CA ILE A 115 8.70 -3.65 4.48
C ILE A 115 10.15 -4.13 4.63
N SER A 116 11.12 -3.40 4.07
CA SER A 116 12.55 -3.73 4.15
C SER A 116 13.03 -3.79 5.59
N TYR A 117 12.65 -2.79 6.40
CA TYR A 117 12.97 -2.75 7.82
C TYR A 117 12.35 -3.95 8.57
N SER A 118 11.09 -4.30 8.28
CA SER A 118 10.44 -5.45 8.90
C SER A 118 11.12 -6.76 8.54
N CYS A 119 11.56 -6.92 7.29
CA CYS A 119 12.37 -8.08 6.89
C CYS A 119 13.67 -8.17 7.70
N ALA A 120 14.41 -7.07 7.81
CA ALA A 120 15.66 -7.03 8.58
C ALA A 120 15.43 -7.33 10.07
N ARG A 121 14.41 -6.73 10.68
CA ARG A 121 14.04 -6.91 12.10
C ARG A 121 13.79 -8.36 12.48
N TYR A 122 13.16 -9.12 11.58
CA TYR A 122 12.80 -10.52 11.81
C TYR A 122 13.74 -11.50 11.11
N HIS A 123 14.91 -11.05 10.64
CA HIS A 123 15.91 -11.87 9.96
C HIS A 123 15.33 -12.65 8.77
N LEU A 124 14.38 -12.04 8.05
CA LEU A 124 13.79 -12.59 6.84
C LEU A 124 14.53 -12.07 5.60
N PRO A 125 14.54 -12.84 4.49
CA PRO A 125 15.09 -12.37 3.24
C PRO A 125 14.42 -11.07 2.76
N TYR A 126 15.19 -10.18 2.17
CA TYR A 126 14.69 -8.96 1.58
C TYR A 126 13.66 -9.26 0.48
N ILE A 127 12.61 -8.45 0.38
CA ILE A 127 11.63 -8.51 -0.69
C ILE A 127 12.01 -7.46 -1.72
N ASP A 128 12.66 -7.89 -2.81
CA ASP A 128 12.97 -7.01 -3.94
C ASP A 128 11.77 -6.96 -4.89
N PHE A 129 11.15 -5.82 -5.03
CA PHE A 129 10.02 -5.59 -5.90
C PHE A 129 10.01 -4.19 -6.48
N LYS A 130 9.38 -4.03 -7.63
CA LYS A 130 9.21 -2.73 -8.29
C LYS A 130 7.83 -2.19 -7.98
N PHE A 131 7.74 -0.87 -7.78
CA PHE A 131 6.49 -0.19 -7.54
C PHE A 131 6.47 1.18 -8.24
N PHE A 132 5.27 1.70 -8.44
CA PHE A 132 5.01 3.01 -8.99
C PHE A 132 4.32 3.88 -7.93
N ASP A 133 4.84 5.07 -7.72
CA ASP A 133 4.28 6.05 -6.78
C ASP A 133 3.29 6.96 -7.52
N ILE A 134 1.99 6.77 -7.24
CA ILE A 134 0.91 7.53 -7.86
C ILE A 134 0.96 9.01 -7.47
N GLN A 135 1.39 9.35 -6.25
CA GLN A 135 1.52 10.75 -5.83
C GLN A 135 2.59 11.48 -6.65
N GLU A 136 3.73 10.85 -6.86
CA GLU A 136 4.81 11.43 -7.66
C GLU A 136 4.43 11.49 -9.15
N PHE A 137 3.70 10.49 -9.66
CA PHE A 137 3.15 10.51 -11.00
C PHE A 137 2.21 11.71 -11.21
N GLU A 138 1.23 11.91 -10.30
CA GLU A 138 0.30 13.04 -10.32
C GLU A 138 1.02 14.40 -10.30
N LYS A 139 2.00 14.53 -9.41
CA LYS A 139 2.81 15.73 -9.30
C LYS A 139 3.52 16.09 -10.60
N ARG A 140 4.13 15.09 -11.27
CA ARG A 140 4.85 15.27 -12.54
C ARG A 140 3.90 15.56 -13.68
N LEU A 141 2.79 14.82 -13.79
CA LEU A 141 1.80 14.98 -14.86
C LEU A 141 1.23 16.41 -14.91
N PHE A 142 1.00 17.01 -13.75
CA PHE A 142 0.43 18.37 -13.65
C PHE A 142 1.46 19.46 -13.37
N HIS A 143 2.75 19.16 -13.46
CA HIS A 143 3.85 20.10 -13.18
C HIS A 143 3.69 20.84 -11.85
N ARG A 144 3.15 20.16 -10.84
CA ARG A 144 2.90 20.76 -9.52
C ARG A 144 4.21 20.93 -8.74
N LYS A 145 4.35 22.05 -8.07
CA LYS A 145 5.50 22.30 -7.18
C LYS A 145 5.47 21.35 -5.97
N ASN A 146 4.28 21.15 -5.39
CA ASN A 146 4.04 20.29 -4.24
C ASN A 146 3.14 19.13 -4.62
N ALA A 147 3.35 17.97 -3.99
CA ALA A 147 2.47 16.83 -4.13
C ALA A 147 1.12 17.09 -3.45
N SER A 148 0.03 16.58 -4.06
CA SER A 148 -1.31 16.58 -3.44
C SER A 148 -1.45 15.37 -2.52
N GLY A 149 -2.23 15.50 -1.44
CA GLY A 149 -2.61 14.35 -0.62
C GLY A 149 -3.69 13.49 -1.31
N LEU A 150 -3.78 12.21 -0.94
CA LEU A 150 -4.76 11.28 -1.51
C LEU A 150 -6.20 11.80 -1.36
N GLN A 151 -6.56 12.28 -0.16
CA GLN A 151 -7.88 12.88 0.08
C GLN A 151 -8.21 13.99 -0.91
N SER A 152 -7.28 14.93 -1.10
CA SER A 152 -7.51 16.08 -1.99
C SER A 152 -7.75 15.65 -3.43
N LEU A 153 -7.12 14.56 -3.88
CA LEU A 153 -7.35 14.00 -5.21
C LEU A 153 -8.70 13.29 -5.30
N ILE A 154 -9.09 12.53 -4.29
CA ILE A 154 -10.40 11.86 -4.23
C ILE A 154 -11.53 12.88 -4.23
N GLU A 155 -11.43 13.96 -3.45
CA GLU A 155 -12.40 15.06 -3.46
C GLU A 155 -12.48 15.76 -4.82
N GLN A 156 -11.33 15.92 -5.49
CA GLN A 156 -11.27 16.52 -6.83
C GLN A 156 -11.99 15.66 -7.89
N TYR A 157 -11.95 14.33 -7.76
CA TYR A 157 -12.57 13.41 -8.71
C TYR A 157 -14.03 13.08 -8.38
N GLY A 158 -14.55 13.56 -7.24
CA GLY A 158 -15.92 13.31 -6.83
C GLY A 158 -16.18 11.89 -6.34
N GLU A 159 -15.13 11.15 -6.03
CA GLU A 159 -15.21 9.79 -5.48
C GLU A 159 -15.51 9.86 -3.97
N GLY A 160 -16.66 9.59 -3.55
CA GLY A 160 -17.28 9.58 -2.23
C GLY A 160 -16.40 9.57 -0.96
N ALA A 161 -17.01 9.52 0.20
CA ALA A 161 -16.33 9.41 1.49
C ALA A 161 -15.62 8.05 1.65
N PHE A 162 -14.44 8.04 2.31
CA PHE A 162 -13.71 6.83 2.65
C PHE A 162 -13.17 6.88 4.08
N THR A 163 -12.77 5.72 4.61
CA THR A 163 -12.25 5.61 5.96
C THR A 163 -10.74 5.80 5.95
N TYR A 164 -10.28 6.96 6.43
CA TYR A 164 -8.85 7.26 6.57
C TYR A 164 -8.14 6.26 7.49
N HIS A 165 -6.85 6.01 7.19
CA HIS A 165 -5.99 5.14 7.97
C HIS A 165 -6.54 3.71 8.13
N ARG A 166 -7.26 3.29 7.11
CA ARG A 166 -7.54 1.90 6.81
C ARG A 166 -6.80 1.55 5.54
N SER A 167 -5.69 0.84 5.65
CA SER A 167 -4.76 0.64 4.54
C SER A 167 -5.41 -0.02 3.31
N GLU A 168 -6.42 -0.86 3.48
CA GLU A 168 -7.22 -1.39 2.36
C GLU A 168 -8.02 -0.30 1.63
N ASP A 169 -8.67 0.62 2.37
CA ASP A 169 -9.42 1.74 1.79
C ASP A 169 -8.48 2.73 1.07
N ASP A 170 -7.31 3.02 1.66
CA ASP A 170 -6.31 3.89 1.06
C ASP A 170 -5.73 3.26 -0.22
N ALA A 171 -5.53 1.93 -0.26
CA ALA A 171 -5.16 1.18 -1.45
C ALA A 171 -6.26 1.23 -2.52
N LEU A 172 -7.53 1.06 -2.13
CA LEU A 172 -8.68 1.16 -3.04
C LEU A 172 -8.79 2.57 -3.65
N ARG A 173 -8.59 3.62 -2.85
CA ARG A 173 -8.63 5.00 -3.33
C ARG A 173 -7.45 5.34 -4.22
N THR A 174 -6.28 4.80 -3.95
CA THR A 174 -5.12 4.90 -4.85
C THR A 174 -5.44 4.31 -6.22
N ARG A 175 -6.11 3.15 -6.27
CA ARG A 175 -6.62 2.56 -7.51
C ARG A 175 -7.58 3.52 -8.23
N GLU A 176 -8.55 4.12 -7.53
CA GLU A 176 -9.50 5.05 -8.15
C GLU A 176 -8.79 6.27 -8.76
N VAL A 177 -7.85 6.87 -8.03
CA VAL A 177 -7.02 7.97 -8.57
C VAL A 177 -6.29 7.53 -9.84
N PHE A 178 -5.68 6.36 -9.84
CA PHE A 178 -4.95 5.86 -11.01
C PHE A 178 -5.89 5.58 -12.19
N LYS A 179 -7.05 4.95 -11.96
CA LYS A 179 -8.06 4.65 -12.97
C LYS A 179 -8.57 5.91 -13.69
N HIS A 180 -8.65 7.05 -13.03
CA HIS A 180 -9.00 8.31 -13.66
C HIS A 180 -7.91 8.89 -14.57
N ARG A 181 -6.71 8.28 -14.63
CA ARG A 181 -5.55 8.78 -15.37
C ARG A 181 -5.14 7.91 -16.56
N VAL A 182 -5.70 6.72 -16.63
CA VAL A 182 -5.46 5.75 -17.71
C VAL A 182 -6.77 5.38 -18.40
#